data_ba51fdd18c2d5207547a1676e7a87337
#
_entry.id   ba51fdd18c2d5207547a1676e7a87337
#
_cell.length_a   1.000
_cell.length_b   1.000
_cell.length_c   1.000
_cell.angle_alpha   90.00
_cell.angle_beta   90.00
_cell.angle_gamma   90.00
#
_symmetry.space_group_name_H-M   'P 1'
#
loop_
_entity.id
_entity.type
_entity.pdbx_description
1 polymer ?
#
loop_
_entity_poly.entity_id
_entity_poly.type
_entity_poly.pdbx_seq_one_letter_code
_entity_poly.pdbx_strand_id
1 'polypeptide(L)'
;VTNRDEALQAIEQSATALLQRANRAHLYGELLRAGGLDLDDAVYPVLSVVADLGSARVAEVAAAAGIGPTTGSRHLTQLERLHLVRRGIDPQDARAAVVELTPAGKRVIAKMRRARVGLFAEMVEDWSDEELSQFGAHFQRFVLALAERRR
;
A
#
# COMPACT_ATOMS: atom_id res chain seq x y z
N VAL A 1 -35.37 2.24 -10.67
CA VAL A 1 -33.99 2.38 -10.24
C VAL A 1 -33.70 3.88 -10.12
N THR A 2 -33.21 4.35 -8.98
CA THR A 2 -32.83 5.75 -8.81
C THR A 2 -31.41 5.96 -9.30
N ASN A 3 -31.07 7.18 -9.70
CA ASN A 3 -29.69 7.57 -10.07
C ASN A 3 -28.68 7.20 -8.95
N ARG A 4 -29.11 7.21 -7.69
CA ARG A 4 -28.30 6.79 -6.55
C ARG A 4 -28.00 5.29 -6.56
N ASP A 5 -28.96 4.44 -6.92
CA ASP A 5 -28.77 2.99 -6.96
C ASP A 5 -27.82 2.59 -8.07
N GLU A 6 -27.91 3.23 -9.24
CA GLU A 6 -26.97 3.03 -10.35
C GLU A 6 -25.54 3.43 -9.95
N ALA A 7 -25.38 4.57 -9.28
CA ALA A 7 -24.09 5.02 -8.79
C ALA A 7 -23.49 4.04 -7.75
N LEU A 8 -24.31 3.51 -6.83
CA LEU A 8 -23.87 2.52 -5.85
C LEU A 8 -23.45 1.20 -6.51
N GLN A 9 -24.15 0.75 -7.54
CA GLN A 9 -23.79 -0.43 -8.33
C GLN A 9 -22.45 -0.23 -9.05
N ALA A 10 -22.24 0.95 -9.65
CA ALA A 10 -20.97 1.28 -10.31
C ALA A 10 -19.78 1.28 -9.31
N ILE A 11 -19.99 1.82 -8.12
CA ILE A 11 -18.97 1.80 -7.03
C ILE A 11 -18.68 0.36 -6.61
N GLU A 12 -19.72 -0.46 -6.41
CA GLU A 12 -19.57 -1.87 -6.01
C GLU A 12 -18.75 -2.66 -7.04
N GLN A 13 -19.14 -2.58 -8.31
CA GLN A 13 -18.46 -3.26 -9.41
C GLN A 13 -16.99 -2.82 -9.53
N SER A 14 -16.74 -1.51 -9.45
CA SER A 14 -15.39 -0.96 -9.53
C SER A 14 -14.52 -1.39 -8.34
N ALA A 15 -15.07 -1.35 -7.12
CA ALA A 15 -14.38 -1.81 -5.92
C ALA A 15 -14.06 -3.31 -5.99
N THR A 16 -15.02 -4.13 -6.45
CA THR A 16 -14.82 -5.57 -6.65
C THR A 16 -13.71 -5.84 -7.66
N ALA A 17 -13.68 -5.12 -8.78
CA ALA A 17 -12.62 -5.25 -9.78
C ALA A 17 -11.23 -4.88 -9.21
N LEU A 18 -11.12 -3.79 -8.46
CA LEU A 18 -9.87 -3.38 -7.81
C LEU A 18 -9.36 -4.42 -6.80
N LEU A 19 -10.28 -5.08 -6.08
CA LEU A 19 -9.93 -6.07 -5.06
C LEU A 19 -9.56 -7.43 -5.63
N GLN A 20 -9.84 -7.72 -6.90
CA GLN A 20 -9.46 -8.97 -7.55
C GLN A 20 -7.94 -9.14 -7.53
N ARG A 21 -7.49 -10.36 -7.16
CA ARG A 21 -6.06 -10.67 -7.01
C ARG A 21 -5.26 -10.39 -8.29
N ALA A 22 -5.80 -10.74 -9.44
CA ALA A 22 -5.13 -10.52 -10.73
C ALA A 22 -4.89 -9.03 -11.01
N ASN A 23 -5.87 -8.18 -10.75
CA ASN A 23 -5.76 -6.74 -10.98
C ASN A 23 -4.76 -6.09 -10.01
N ARG A 24 -4.75 -6.53 -8.75
CA ARG A 24 -3.76 -6.06 -7.76
C ARG A 24 -2.34 -6.47 -8.13
N ALA A 25 -2.14 -7.73 -8.51
CA ALA A 25 -0.82 -8.22 -8.92
C ALA A 25 -0.32 -7.48 -10.17
N HIS A 26 -1.20 -7.24 -11.15
CA HIS A 26 -0.88 -6.46 -12.34
C HIS A 26 -0.45 -5.04 -11.98
N LEU A 27 -1.23 -4.32 -11.16
CA LEU A 27 -0.92 -2.97 -10.70
C LEU A 27 0.43 -2.90 -9.97
N TYR A 28 0.69 -3.83 -9.05
CA TYR A 28 1.98 -3.87 -8.34
C TYR A 28 3.14 -4.19 -9.29
N GLY A 29 2.97 -5.09 -10.25
CA GLY A 29 3.98 -5.39 -11.26
C GLY A 29 4.32 -4.17 -12.12
N GLU A 30 3.32 -3.40 -12.53
CA GLU A 30 3.54 -2.14 -13.25
C GLU A 30 4.25 -1.10 -12.41
N LEU A 31 3.85 -0.93 -11.15
CA LEU A 31 4.49 -0.01 -10.22
C LEU A 31 5.96 -0.36 -9.99
N LEU A 32 6.29 -1.62 -9.78
CA LEU A 32 7.66 -2.07 -9.57
C LEU A 32 8.52 -1.83 -10.82
N ARG A 33 7.99 -2.10 -12.02
CA ARG A 33 8.68 -1.81 -13.28
C ARG A 33 8.90 -0.31 -13.46
N ALA A 34 7.88 0.51 -13.29
CA ALA A 34 7.99 1.97 -13.37
C ALA A 34 8.96 2.55 -12.32
N GLY A 35 8.99 1.96 -11.13
CA GLY A 35 9.94 2.28 -10.08
C GLY A 35 11.36 1.74 -10.32
N GLY A 36 11.57 0.88 -11.33
CA GLY A 36 12.85 0.23 -11.60
C GLY A 36 13.34 -0.59 -10.40
N LEU A 37 12.43 -1.32 -9.75
CA LEU A 37 12.73 -2.16 -8.60
C LEU A 37 12.60 -3.64 -8.97
N ASP A 38 13.63 -4.39 -8.65
CA ASP A 38 13.62 -5.85 -8.68
C ASP A 38 13.17 -6.37 -7.30
N LEU A 39 11.88 -6.25 -7.03
CA LEU A 39 11.24 -6.69 -5.80
C LEU A 39 10.00 -7.51 -6.14
N ASP A 40 9.76 -8.57 -5.37
CA ASP A 40 8.54 -9.37 -5.47
C ASP A 40 7.29 -8.50 -5.15
N ASP A 41 6.25 -8.63 -5.95
CA ASP A 41 4.98 -7.91 -5.78
C ASP A 41 4.28 -8.20 -4.45
N ALA A 42 4.55 -9.38 -3.86
CA ALA A 42 4.07 -9.77 -2.54
C ALA A 42 4.86 -9.11 -1.38
N VAL A 43 6.09 -8.67 -1.63
CA VAL A 43 6.98 -8.10 -0.60
C VAL A 43 6.84 -6.58 -0.51
N TYR A 44 6.59 -5.92 -1.63
CA TYR A 44 6.43 -4.46 -1.66
C TYR A 44 5.31 -3.93 -0.73
N PRO A 45 4.11 -4.55 -0.63
CA PRO A 45 3.09 -4.13 0.33
C PRO A 45 3.57 -4.11 1.77
N VAL A 46 4.41 -5.06 2.17
CA VAL A 46 4.99 -5.11 3.52
C VAL A 46 5.93 -3.93 3.77
N LEU A 47 6.77 -3.58 2.79
CA LEU A 47 7.62 -2.40 2.86
C LEU A 47 6.80 -1.10 2.99
N SER A 48 5.68 -1.01 2.25
CA SER A 48 4.77 0.13 2.33
C SER A 48 4.12 0.25 3.71
N VAL A 49 3.70 -0.86 4.31
CA VAL A 49 3.15 -0.89 5.67
C VAL A 49 4.18 -0.44 6.71
N VAL A 50 5.44 -0.88 6.60
CA VAL A 50 6.52 -0.40 7.50
C VAL A 50 6.70 1.12 7.36
N ALA A 51 6.58 1.65 6.14
CA ALA A 51 6.65 3.10 5.91
C ALA A 51 5.52 3.87 6.61
N ASP A 52 4.31 3.32 6.58
CA ASP A 52 3.12 3.96 7.14
C ASP A 52 3.08 3.88 8.68
N LEU A 53 3.57 2.78 9.27
CA LEU A 53 3.63 2.59 10.71
C LEU A 53 4.86 3.28 11.35
N GLY A 54 5.91 3.53 10.57
CA GLY A 54 7.18 4.10 11.04
C GLY A 54 8.07 3.07 11.71
N SER A 55 7.83 2.78 13.00
CA SER A 55 8.47 1.72 13.77
C SER A 55 7.40 0.83 14.37
N ALA A 56 7.39 -0.46 14.07
CA ALA A 56 6.34 -1.37 14.48
C ALA A 56 6.87 -2.78 14.74
N ARG A 57 6.16 -3.53 15.59
CA ARG A 57 6.47 -4.94 15.83
C ARG A 57 6.15 -5.79 14.59
N VAL A 58 6.88 -6.88 14.40
CA VAL A 58 6.67 -7.81 13.27
C VAL A 58 5.20 -8.25 13.14
N ALA A 59 4.55 -8.53 14.26
CA ALA A 59 3.13 -8.95 14.29
C ALA A 59 2.18 -7.82 13.84
N GLU A 60 2.47 -6.57 14.21
CA GLU A 60 1.68 -5.40 13.79
C GLU A 60 1.81 -5.16 12.29
N VAL A 61 3.03 -5.29 11.75
CA VAL A 61 3.26 -5.17 10.30
C VAL A 61 2.52 -6.27 9.54
N ALA A 62 2.59 -7.53 9.99
CA ALA A 62 1.88 -8.64 9.36
C ALA A 62 0.36 -8.43 9.37
N ALA A 63 -0.20 -8.05 10.52
CA ALA A 63 -1.63 -7.77 10.67
C ALA A 63 -2.09 -6.61 9.78
N ALA A 64 -1.32 -5.51 9.72
CA ALA A 64 -1.63 -4.37 8.86
C ALA A 64 -1.51 -4.71 7.37
N ALA A 65 -0.58 -5.59 7.00
CA ALA A 65 -0.44 -6.10 5.63
C ALA A 65 -1.50 -7.16 5.26
N GLY A 66 -2.31 -7.61 6.23
CA GLY A 66 -3.35 -8.63 6.00
C GLY A 66 -2.77 -10.03 5.72
N ILE A 67 -1.59 -10.35 6.25
CA ILE A 67 -0.89 -11.63 6.06
C ILE A 67 -0.61 -12.32 7.40
N GLY A 68 -0.40 -13.64 7.35
CA GLY A 68 -0.06 -14.41 8.55
C GLY A 68 1.34 -14.04 9.10
N PRO A 69 1.57 -14.22 10.42
CA PRO A 69 2.82 -13.84 11.08
C PRO A 69 4.07 -14.46 10.47
N THR A 70 4.01 -15.74 10.08
CA THR A 70 5.11 -16.48 9.44
C THR A 70 5.48 -15.86 8.09
N THR A 71 4.49 -15.53 7.27
CA THR A 71 4.70 -14.87 5.97
C THR A 71 5.26 -13.47 6.17
N GLY A 72 4.71 -12.70 7.12
CA GLY A 72 5.21 -11.37 7.47
C GLY A 72 6.68 -11.41 7.89
N SER A 73 7.05 -12.34 8.78
CA SER A 73 8.44 -12.51 9.22
C SER A 73 9.38 -12.85 8.07
N ARG A 74 8.96 -13.72 7.14
CA ARG A 74 9.73 -14.09 5.95
C ARG A 74 9.96 -12.88 5.02
N HIS A 75 8.91 -12.10 4.74
CA HIS A 75 9.01 -10.92 3.89
C HIS A 75 9.90 -9.85 4.53
N LEU A 76 9.77 -9.62 5.84
CA LEU A 76 10.64 -8.70 6.56
C LEU A 76 12.11 -9.15 6.55
N THR A 77 12.39 -10.43 6.67
CA THR A 77 13.76 -10.98 6.53
C THR A 77 14.32 -10.75 5.13
N GLN A 78 13.49 -10.87 4.09
CA GLN A 78 13.89 -10.56 2.73
C GLN A 78 14.20 -9.06 2.57
N LEU A 79 13.35 -8.18 3.08
CA LEU A 79 13.57 -6.72 3.07
C LEU A 79 14.82 -6.30 3.85
N GLU A 80 15.11 -7.00 4.95
CA GLU A 80 16.33 -6.80 5.74
C GLU A 80 17.60 -7.18 4.97
N ARG A 81 17.58 -8.32 4.26
CA ARG A 81 18.68 -8.74 3.37
C ARG A 81 18.94 -7.75 2.24
N LEU A 82 17.89 -7.07 1.75
CA LEU A 82 17.97 -6.00 0.77
C LEU A 82 18.34 -4.65 1.38
N HIS A 83 18.61 -4.60 2.68
CA HIS A 83 18.92 -3.37 3.42
C HIS A 83 17.85 -2.27 3.34
N LEU A 84 16.59 -2.63 3.11
CA LEU A 84 15.46 -1.70 3.02
C LEU A 84 14.81 -1.45 4.38
N VAL A 85 14.87 -2.44 5.26
CA VAL A 85 14.43 -2.34 6.65
C VAL A 85 15.56 -2.77 7.59
N ARG A 86 15.46 -2.37 8.84
CA ARG A 86 16.32 -2.85 9.92
C ARG A 86 15.49 -3.23 11.14
N ARG A 87 15.99 -4.18 11.92
CA ARG A 87 15.43 -4.51 13.23
C ARG A 87 16.07 -3.64 14.30
N GLY A 88 15.26 -3.21 15.25
CA GLY A 88 15.67 -2.50 16.45
C GLY A 88 15.04 -3.12 17.69
N ILE A 89 15.34 -2.56 18.83
CA ILE A 89 14.73 -2.92 20.11
C ILE A 89 13.58 -1.95 20.36
N ASP A 90 12.43 -2.47 20.79
CA ASP A 90 11.29 -1.64 21.18
C ASP A 90 11.69 -0.77 22.40
N PRO A 91 11.58 0.57 22.31
CA PRO A 91 11.92 1.45 23.43
C PRO A 91 11.11 1.21 24.70
N GLN A 92 9.93 0.60 24.57
CA GLN A 92 9.03 0.32 25.69
C GLN A 92 9.14 -1.12 26.22
N ASP A 93 9.71 -2.04 25.43
CA ASP A 93 9.87 -3.44 25.78
C ASP A 93 11.16 -4.02 25.16
N ALA A 94 12.21 -4.05 25.94
CA ALA A 94 13.52 -4.55 25.51
C ALA A 94 13.53 -6.04 25.01
N ARG A 95 12.43 -6.77 25.22
CA ARG A 95 12.25 -8.15 24.73
C ARG A 95 11.60 -8.21 23.36
N ALA A 96 11.02 -7.10 22.89
CA ALA A 96 10.34 -7.02 21.61
C ALA A 96 11.26 -6.39 20.55
N ALA A 97 11.26 -6.98 19.35
CA ALA A 97 11.90 -6.41 18.19
C ALA A 97 10.91 -5.57 17.40
N VAL A 98 11.35 -4.38 17.01
CA VAL A 98 10.64 -3.51 16.06
C VAL A 98 11.36 -3.49 14.72
N VAL A 99 10.64 -3.14 13.68
CA VAL A 99 11.15 -2.99 12.32
C VAL A 99 10.89 -1.56 11.85
N GLU A 100 11.87 -0.96 11.22
CA GLU A 100 11.77 0.39 10.66
C GLU A 100 12.50 0.49 9.31
N LEU A 101 12.16 1.50 8.51
CA LEU A 101 12.85 1.75 7.25
C LEU A 101 14.28 2.23 7.47
N THR A 102 15.20 1.71 6.68
CA THR A 102 16.52 2.31 6.50
C THR A 102 16.44 3.58 5.63
N PRO A 103 17.49 4.40 5.55
CA PRO A 103 17.59 5.47 4.56
C PRO A 103 17.39 4.99 3.11
N ALA A 104 17.87 3.77 2.77
CA ALA A 104 17.64 3.14 1.47
C ALA A 104 16.16 2.79 1.28
N GLY A 105 15.50 2.20 2.27
CA GLY A 105 14.07 1.92 2.26
C GLY A 105 13.21 3.18 2.07
N LYS A 106 13.56 4.26 2.75
CA LYS A 106 12.88 5.56 2.59
C LYS A 106 12.98 6.10 1.15
N ARG A 107 14.16 5.97 0.52
CA ARG A 107 14.35 6.36 -0.88
C ARG A 107 13.52 5.51 -1.83
N VAL A 108 13.47 4.19 -1.60
CA VAL A 108 12.64 3.26 -2.37
C VAL A 108 11.16 3.64 -2.26
N ILE A 109 10.64 3.85 -1.07
CA ILE A 109 9.25 4.28 -0.86
C ILE A 109 8.96 5.61 -1.57
N ALA A 110 9.86 6.59 -1.47
CA ALA A 110 9.69 7.87 -2.17
C ALA A 110 9.67 7.70 -3.70
N LYS A 111 10.53 6.84 -4.24
CA LYS A 111 10.57 6.51 -5.67
C LYS A 111 9.26 5.84 -6.12
N MET A 112 8.77 4.87 -5.35
CA MET A 112 7.53 4.17 -5.64
C MET A 112 6.30 5.07 -5.54
N ARG A 113 6.28 6.01 -4.60
CA ARG A 113 5.21 7.01 -4.53
C ARG A 113 5.15 7.87 -5.80
N ARG A 114 6.30 8.32 -6.29
CA ARG A 114 6.38 9.09 -7.56
C ARG A 114 5.93 8.24 -8.76
N ALA A 115 6.39 7.01 -8.87
CA ALA A 115 5.98 6.08 -9.92
C ALA A 115 4.46 5.84 -9.91
N ARG A 116 3.87 5.68 -8.72
CA ARG A 116 2.42 5.52 -8.55
C ARG A 116 1.64 6.75 -9.01
N VAL A 117 2.10 7.95 -8.63
CA VAL A 117 1.47 9.19 -9.09
C VAL A 117 1.55 9.30 -10.61
N GLY A 118 2.70 8.97 -11.22
CA GLY A 118 2.85 8.94 -12.68
C GLY A 118 1.89 7.97 -13.34
N LEU A 119 1.83 6.73 -12.85
CA LEU A 119 0.91 5.71 -13.39
C LEU A 119 -0.57 6.14 -13.26
N PHE A 120 -0.94 6.74 -12.15
CA PHE A 120 -2.31 7.26 -11.98
C PHE A 120 -2.59 8.45 -12.91
N ALA A 121 -1.61 9.32 -13.14
CA ALA A 121 -1.75 10.42 -14.07
C ALA A 121 -1.99 9.92 -15.52
N GLU A 122 -1.31 8.85 -15.94
CA GLU A 122 -1.54 8.21 -17.25
C GLU A 122 -2.97 7.62 -17.36
N MET A 123 -3.50 7.04 -16.28
CA MET A 123 -4.85 6.45 -16.26
C MET A 123 -5.98 7.48 -16.37
N VAL A 124 -5.71 8.74 -16.05
CA VAL A 124 -6.69 9.84 -16.01
C VAL A 124 -6.26 11.00 -16.90
N GLU A 125 -5.44 10.73 -17.93
CA GLU A 125 -4.86 11.78 -18.80
C GLU A 125 -5.92 12.62 -19.54
N ASP A 126 -7.08 12.04 -19.79
CA ASP A 126 -8.24 12.65 -20.45
C ASP A 126 -9.22 13.36 -19.50
N TRP A 127 -8.96 13.31 -18.19
CA TRP A 127 -9.80 13.99 -17.20
C TRP A 127 -9.42 15.46 -17.05
N SER A 128 -10.41 16.30 -16.86
CA SER A 128 -10.18 17.70 -16.46
C SER A 128 -9.66 17.80 -15.02
N ASP A 129 -8.98 18.89 -14.71
CA ASP A 129 -8.50 19.19 -13.35
C ASP A 129 -9.65 19.18 -12.33
N GLU A 130 -10.85 19.62 -12.74
CA GLU A 130 -12.04 19.62 -11.90
C GLU A 130 -12.53 18.21 -11.59
N GLU A 131 -12.66 17.34 -12.60
CA GLU A 131 -13.04 15.94 -12.44
C GLU A 131 -12.04 15.19 -11.55
N LEU A 132 -10.75 15.38 -11.79
CA LEU A 132 -9.68 14.78 -10.99
C LEU A 132 -9.74 15.24 -9.53
N SER A 133 -9.94 16.52 -9.29
CA SER A 133 -10.05 17.10 -7.94
C SER A 133 -11.27 16.54 -7.20
N GLN A 134 -12.43 16.48 -7.85
CA GLN A 134 -13.67 15.95 -7.28
C GLN A 134 -13.52 14.45 -6.96
N PHE A 135 -12.97 13.68 -7.90
CA PHE A 135 -12.73 12.25 -7.69
C PHE A 135 -11.77 12.02 -6.51
N GLY A 136 -10.66 12.76 -6.45
CA GLY A 136 -9.70 12.64 -5.36
C GLY A 136 -10.33 12.89 -3.99
N ALA A 137 -11.13 13.96 -3.86
CA ALA A 137 -11.83 14.29 -2.62
C ALA A 137 -12.88 13.21 -2.22
N HIS A 138 -13.68 12.74 -3.17
CA HIS A 138 -14.69 11.71 -2.91
C HIS A 138 -14.07 10.34 -2.61
N PHE A 139 -13.00 9.96 -3.32
CA PHE A 139 -12.30 8.72 -3.10
C PHE A 139 -11.62 8.70 -1.72
N GLN A 140 -10.98 9.80 -1.33
CA GLN A 140 -10.41 9.94 0.01
C GLN A 140 -11.48 9.76 1.10
N ARG A 141 -12.63 10.42 0.96
CA ARG A 141 -13.78 10.27 1.88
C ARG A 141 -14.28 8.84 1.97
N PHE A 142 -14.37 8.15 0.84
CA PHE A 142 -14.78 6.75 0.77
C PHE A 142 -13.81 5.83 1.52
N VAL A 143 -12.50 6.01 1.30
CA VAL A 143 -11.45 5.21 1.96
C VAL A 143 -11.43 5.46 3.48
N LEU A 144 -11.63 6.69 3.94
CA LEU A 144 -11.73 7.01 5.38
C LEU A 144 -12.94 6.33 6.02
N ALA A 145 -14.10 6.37 5.38
CA ALA A 145 -15.30 5.69 5.87
C ALA A 145 -15.10 4.15 5.96
N LEU A 146 -14.35 3.57 5.03
CA LEU A 146 -13.99 2.15 5.08
C LEU A 146 -13.06 1.84 6.28
N ALA A 147 -12.09 2.72 6.57
CA ALA A 147 -11.17 2.55 7.68
C ALA A 147 -11.87 2.63 9.05
N GLU A 148 -12.88 3.49 9.20
CA GLU A 148 -13.67 3.62 10.43
C GLU A 148 -14.48 2.35 10.77
N ARG A 149 -14.90 1.58 9.77
CA ARG A 149 -15.61 0.30 9.96
C ARG A 149 -14.71 -0.85 10.44
N ARG A 150 -13.40 -0.66 10.50
CA ARG A 150 -12.44 -1.66 11.00
C ARG A 150 -12.22 -1.58 12.52
N ARG A 151 -12.79 -0.57 13.18
CA ARG A 151 -12.76 -0.38 14.64
C ARG A 151 -14.00 -0.97 15.29
#